data_1859d7ca03a6430ba7558c9ed035ea2d
#
_entry.id   1859d7ca03a6430ba7558c9ed035ea2d
#
_cell.length_a   1.000
_cell.length_b   1.000
_cell.length_c   1.000
_cell.angle_alpha   90.00
_cell.angle_beta   90.00
_cell.angle_gamma   90.00
#
_symmetry.space_group_name_H-M   'P 1'
#
loop_
_entity.id
_entity.type
_entity.pdbx_description
1 polymer ?
#
loop_
_entity_poly.entity_id
_entity_poly.type
_entity_poly.pdbx_seq_one_letter_code
_entity_poly.pdbx_strand_id
1 'polypeptide(L)'
;MASWTEQALGLVETRGLVGAIEAADAGVKAAPVVLLGTERTDPALITVLFTGDVASVKAAVDAAAAAAASVGELVSVHVIPRPYPGLELMSDGAAAAGGAGPSADAPASTPLAEMKVVDLRRRARLMPDFPLKGRELSVANRDELLARFRDLGYTT
;
A
#
# COMPACT_ATOMS: atom_id res chain seq x y z
N MET A 1 18.78 -5.46 -1.64
CA MET A 1 17.81 -5.13 -2.70
C MET A 1 18.17 -3.75 -3.22
N ALA A 2 18.25 -3.56 -4.55
CA ALA A 2 18.42 -2.22 -5.11
C ALA A 2 17.24 -1.37 -4.68
N SER A 3 17.50 -0.11 -4.26
CA SER A 3 16.42 0.83 -3.95
C SER A 3 15.60 1.09 -5.22
N TRP A 4 14.27 1.14 -5.11
CA TRP A 4 13.42 1.45 -6.27
C TRP A 4 13.75 2.84 -6.87
N THR A 5 14.43 3.72 -6.15
CA THR A 5 14.89 5.02 -6.65
C THR A 5 16.06 4.93 -7.64
N GLU A 6 16.70 3.77 -7.77
CA GLU A 6 17.66 3.50 -8.84
C GLU A 6 16.99 3.14 -10.18
N GLN A 7 15.67 2.96 -10.17
CA GLN A 7 14.83 2.61 -11.30
C GLN A 7 13.87 3.75 -11.65
N ALA A 8 13.19 3.65 -12.78
CA ALA A 8 12.14 4.61 -13.13
C ALA A 8 10.91 4.43 -12.23
N LEU A 9 10.19 5.52 -11.99
CA LEU A 9 8.92 5.55 -11.27
C LEU A 9 7.81 5.95 -12.25
N GLY A 10 6.78 5.12 -12.35
CA GLY A 10 5.57 5.36 -13.11
C GLY A 10 4.41 5.67 -12.18
N LEU A 11 3.59 6.66 -12.55
CA LEU A 11 2.44 7.10 -11.79
C LEU A 11 1.23 7.17 -12.71
N VAL A 12 0.11 6.60 -12.27
CA VAL A 12 -1.19 6.68 -12.94
C VAL A 12 -2.23 7.07 -11.91
N GLU A 13 -2.79 8.27 -12.05
CA GLU A 13 -3.78 8.80 -11.14
C GLU A 13 -5.19 8.70 -11.73
N THR A 14 -6.10 8.14 -10.96
CA THR A 14 -7.51 7.94 -11.34
C THR A 14 -8.44 8.53 -10.30
N ARG A 15 -9.66 8.84 -10.72
CA ARG A 15 -10.73 9.14 -9.79
C ARG A 15 -11.53 7.86 -9.50
N GLY A 16 -11.41 7.38 -8.26
CA GLY A 16 -12.09 6.18 -7.80
C GLY A 16 -11.26 4.90 -7.94
N LEU A 17 -11.66 3.90 -7.15
CA LEU A 17 -10.89 2.66 -6.97
C LEU A 17 -10.95 1.73 -8.21
N VAL A 18 -12.05 1.73 -8.95
CA VAL A 18 -12.24 0.82 -10.09
C VAL A 18 -11.18 1.07 -11.17
N GLY A 19 -11.02 2.34 -11.58
CA GLY A 19 -9.98 2.71 -12.54
C GLY A 19 -8.56 2.41 -12.05
N ALA A 20 -8.30 2.60 -10.74
CA ALA A 20 -7.00 2.30 -10.15
C ALA A 20 -6.66 0.80 -10.16
N ILE A 21 -7.64 -0.06 -9.87
CA ILE A 21 -7.44 -1.52 -9.92
C ILE A 21 -7.16 -1.97 -11.36
N GLU A 22 -7.95 -1.48 -12.31
CA GLU A 22 -7.76 -1.80 -13.73
C GLU A 22 -6.41 -1.30 -14.25
N ALA A 23 -6.01 -0.08 -13.87
CA ALA A 23 -4.69 0.46 -14.19
C ALA A 23 -3.56 -0.43 -13.65
N ALA A 24 -3.67 -0.87 -12.39
CA ALA A 24 -2.66 -1.72 -11.77
C ALA A 24 -2.53 -3.06 -12.48
N ASP A 25 -3.64 -3.72 -12.78
CA ASP A 25 -3.68 -5.01 -13.48
C ASP A 25 -3.12 -4.90 -14.89
N ALA A 26 -3.58 -3.93 -15.67
CA ALA A 26 -3.12 -3.72 -17.03
C ALA A 26 -1.63 -3.38 -17.10
N GLY A 27 -1.13 -2.54 -16.19
CA GLY A 27 0.27 -2.15 -16.15
C GLY A 27 1.21 -3.32 -15.90
N VAL A 28 0.94 -4.17 -14.91
CA VAL A 28 1.79 -5.34 -14.60
C VAL A 28 1.70 -6.45 -15.65
N LYS A 29 0.63 -6.49 -16.43
CA LYS A 29 0.47 -7.42 -17.55
C LYS A 29 1.19 -6.96 -18.82
N ALA A 30 1.32 -5.65 -19.02
CA ALA A 30 1.88 -5.07 -20.23
C ALA A 30 3.41 -5.11 -20.29
N ALA A 31 4.10 -5.03 -19.14
CA ALA A 31 5.56 -4.97 -19.08
C ALA A 31 6.12 -5.53 -17.76
N PRO A 32 7.40 -5.93 -17.73
CA PRO A 32 8.06 -6.41 -16.51
C PRO A 32 8.35 -5.27 -15.54
N VAL A 33 7.34 -4.83 -14.81
CA VAL A 33 7.40 -3.80 -13.77
C VAL A 33 6.97 -4.37 -12.42
N VAL A 34 7.40 -3.72 -11.36
CA VAL A 34 6.94 -4.01 -10.00
C VAL A 34 5.89 -2.98 -9.60
N LEU A 35 4.73 -3.44 -9.17
CA LEU A 35 3.72 -2.59 -8.57
C LEU A 35 4.16 -2.25 -7.13
N LEU A 36 4.46 -0.98 -6.88
CA LEU A 36 4.83 -0.50 -5.55
C LEU A 36 3.61 -0.38 -4.62
N GLY A 37 2.45 -0.11 -5.19
CA GLY A 37 1.21 0.05 -4.46
C GLY A 37 0.34 1.17 -5.00
N THR A 38 -0.57 1.63 -4.16
CA THR A 38 -1.45 2.76 -4.47
C THR A 38 -1.41 3.79 -3.36
N GLU A 39 -1.40 5.07 -3.73
CA GLU A 39 -1.56 6.20 -2.82
C GLU A 39 -2.97 6.77 -2.98
N ARG A 40 -3.64 7.04 -1.86
CA ARG A 40 -4.97 7.63 -1.86
C ARG A 40 -4.90 9.07 -1.36
N THR A 41 -5.41 9.98 -2.16
CA THR A 41 -5.58 11.40 -1.81
C THR A 41 -7.05 11.77 -1.85
N ASP A 42 -7.59 12.32 -0.78
CA ASP A 42 -8.96 12.80 -0.75
C ASP A 42 -9.11 14.12 -1.54
N PRO A 43 -10.22 14.31 -2.26
CA PRO A 43 -11.36 13.41 -2.41
C PRO A 43 -11.22 12.43 -3.60
N ALA A 44 -11.23 11.15 -3.31
CA ALA A 44 -11.36 10.05 -4.29
C ALA A 44 -10.25 9.89 -5.34
N LEU A 45 -9.12 10.58 -5.22
CA LEU A 45 -7.96 10.38 -6.09
C LEU A 45 -7.14 9.19 -5.60
N ILE A 46 -6.74 8.34 -6.54
CA ILE A 46 -5.91 7.18 -6.28
C ILE A 46 -4.81 7.13 -7.33
N THR A 47 -3.56 7.14 -6.86
CA THR A 47 -2.37 7.03 -7.70
C THR A 47 -1.82 5.63 -7.60
N VAL A 48 -1.67 4.94 -8.72
CA VAL A 48 -0.98 3.65 -8.85
C VAL A 48 0.48 3.92 -9.16
N LEU A 49 1.39 3.21 -8.46
CA LEU A 49 2.83 3.41 -8.59
C LEU A 49 3.50 2.14 -9.12
N PHE A 50 4.32 2.31 -10.17
CA PHE A 50 5.10 1.24 -10.78
C PHE A 50 6.59 1.57 -10.72
N THR A 51 7.45 0.56 -10.63
CA THR A 51 8.90 0.72 -10.79
C THR A 51 9.49 -0.36 -11.70
N GLY A 52 10.59 -0.02 -12.35
CA GLY A 52 11.29 -0.89 -13.29
C GLY A 52 12.24 -0.10 -14.18
N ASP A 53 12.72 -0.70 -15.25
CA ASP A 53 13.46 0.06 -16.25
C ASP A 53 12.56 1.08 -16.98
N VAL A 54 13.18 2.12 -17.56
CA VAL A 54 12.43 3.25 -18.14
C VAL A 54 11.47 2.82 -19.26
N ALA A 55 11.87 1.86 -20.09
CA ALA A 55 11.06 1.41 -21.22
C ALA A 55 9.85 0.60 -20.74
N SER A 56 10.08 -0.30 -19.79
CA SER A 56 9.03 -1.11 -19.17
C SER A 56 8.02 -0.23 -18.41
N VAL A 57 8.50 0.74 -17.63
CA VAL A 57 7.62 1.65 -16.90
C VAL A 57 6.78 2.51 -17.85
N LYS A 58 7.34 3.00 -18.96
CA LYS A 58 6.56 3.73 -19.98
C LYS A 58 5.46 2.85 -20.56
N ALA A 59 5.80 1.63 -20.99
CA ALA A 59 4.83 0.69 -21.57
C ALA A 59 3.72 0.33 -20.55
N ALA A 60 4.08 0.10 -19.29
CA ALA A 60 3.13 -0.18 -18.22
C ALA A 60 2.19 1.01 -17.98
N VAL A 61 2.72 2.24 -17.90
CA VAL A 61 1.92 3.45 -17.68
C VAL A 61 0.98 3.71 -18.85
N ASP A 62 1.43 3.53 -20.10
CA ASP A 62 0.59 3.70 -21.30
C ASP A 62 -0.57 2.70 -21.31
N ALA A 63 -0.30 1.44 -21.02
CA ALA A 63 -1.33 0.40 -20.95
C ALA A 63 -2.31 0.64 -19.77
N ALA A 64 -1.78 1.00 -18.61
CA ALA A 64 -2.56 1.30 -17.42
C ALA A 64 -3.51 2.50 -17.64
N ALA A 65 -3.01 3.55 -18.30
CA ALA A 65 -3.79 4.73 -18.63
C ALA A 65 -4.95 4.41 -19.58
N ALA A 66 -4.69 3.64 -20.64
CA ALA A 66 -5.71 3.22 -21.61
C ALA A 66 -6.80 2.36 -20.93
N ALA A 67 -6.38 1.40 -20.09
CA ALA A 67 -7.31 0.53 -19.36
C ALA A 67 -8.14 1.31 -18.34
N ALA A 68 -7.54 2.18 -17.53
CA ALA A 68 -8.25 3.02 -16.57
C ALA A 68 -9.29 3.91 -17.24
N ALA A 69 -8.95 4.53 -18.35
CA ALA A 69 -9.85 5.41 -19.10
C ALA A 69 -11.07 4.66 -19.70
N SER A 70 -10.98 3.35 -19.89
CA SER A 70 -12.10 2.54 -20.40
C SER A 70 -13.16 2.25 -19.35
N VAL A 71 -12.82 2.28 -18.04
CA VAL A 71 -13.72 1.89 -16.94
C VAL A 71 -13.98 3.01 -15.94
N GLY A 72 -13.24 4.14 -16.02
CA GLY A 72 -13.33 5.24 -15.08
C GLY A 72 -12.71 6.53 -15.60
N GLU A 73 -12.48 7.47 -14.69
CA GLU A 73 -11.85 8.75 -15.01
C GLU A 73 -10.33 8.67 -14.77
N LEU A 74 -9.55 8.78 -15.85
CA LEU A 74 -8.10 8.99 -15.77
C LEU A 74 -7.85 10.47 -15.51
N VAL A 75 -7.07 10.79 -14.46
CA VAL A 75 -6.78 12.17 -14.06
C VAL A 75 -5.42 12.61 -14.60
N SER A 76 -4.36 11.85 -14.33
CA SER A 76 -3.02 12.17 -14.79
C SER A 76 -2.13 10.93 -14.89
N VAL A 77 -1.06 11.04 -15.68
CA VAL A 77 0.01 10.05 -15.75
C VAL A 77 1.36 10.73 -15.78
N HIS A 78 2.36 10.09 -15.19
CA HIS A 78 3.71 10.60 -15.27
C HIS A 78 4.74 9.47 -15.17
N VAL A 79 5.91 9.67 -15.77
CA VAL A 79 7.08 8.79 -15.63
C VAL A 79 8.28 9.62 -15.24
N ILE A 80 8.92 9.24 -14.13
CA ILE A 80 10.18 9.82 -13.67
C ILE A 80 11.28 8.83 -13.98
N PRO A 81 12.11 9.04 -15.01
CA PRO A 81 13.13 8.08 -15.44
C PRO A 81 14.20 7.77 -14.40
N ARG A 82 14.51 8.74 -13.55
CA ARG A 82 15.47 8.60 -12.46
C ARG A 82 15.04 9.45 -11.28
N PRO A 83 14.23 8.90 -10.37
CA PRO A 83 13.84 9.58 -9.13
C PRO A 83 15.08 9.95 -8.30
N TYR A 84 15.03 11.07 -7.61
CA TYR A 84 16.11 11.47 -6.70
C TYR A 84 16.12 10.55 -5.45
N PRO A 85 17.30 10.10 -4.98
CA PRO A 85 17.40 9.34 -3.74
C PRO A 85 16.78 10.12 -2.56
N GLY A 86 15.95 9.47 -1.78
CA GLY A 86 15.20 10.08 -0.67
C GLY A 86 13.72 10.27 -0.94
N LEU A 87 13.25 10.05 -2.17
CA LEU A 87 11.80 10.00 -2.47
C LEU A 87 11.11 8.79 -1.83
N GLU A 88 11.88 7.78 -1.37
CA GLU A 88 11.37 6.64 -0.62
C GLU A 88 10.56 7.08 0.60
N LEU A 89 10.96 8.18 1.25
CA LEU A 89 10.27 8.73 2.41
C LEU A 89 8.84 9.19 2.10
N MET A 90 8.55 9.49 0.84
CA MET A 90 7.19 9.87 0.41
C MET A 90 6.33 8.63 0.15
N SER A 91 6.94 7.48 -0.16
CA SER A 91 6.23 6.23 -0.44
C SER A 91 6.04 5.34 0.80
N ASP A 92 6.78 5.58 1.88
CA ASP A 92 6.64 4.83 3.14
C ASP A 92 5.25 4.99 3.78
N GLY A 93 4.56 6.06 3.45
CA GLY A 93 3.14 6.25 3.77
C GLY A 93 2.21 5.43 2.87
N ALA A 94 2.56 5.26 1.60
CA ALA A 94 1.78 4.55 0.60
C ALA A 94 1.76 3.03 0.84
N ALA A 95 2.91 2.46 1.20
CA ALA A 95 3.00 1.05 1.56
C ALA A 95 2.16 0.69 2.82
N ALA A 96 1.90 1.68 3.68
CA ALA A 96 1.04 1.51 4.85
C ALA A 96 -0.47 1.64 4.55
N ALA A 97 -0.87 2.28 3.44
CA ALA A 97 -2.27 2.55 3.09
C ALA A 97 -2.83 1.62 2.01
N GLY A 98 -2.00 1.09 1.12
CA GLY A 98 -2.40 0.18 0.04
C GLY A 98 -2.12 -1.26 0.39
N GLY A 99 -3.18 -2.05 0.55
CA GLY A 99 -3.17 -3.46 0.89
C GLY A 99 -2.10 -4.30 0.20
N ALA A 100 -0.90 -4.32 0.77
CA ALA A 100 -0.06 -5.48 0.64
C ALA A 100 -0.82 -6.62 1.33
N GLY A 101 -1.11 -7.67 0.60
CA GLY A 101 -1.42 -8.96 1.19
C GLY A 101 -0.38 -9.26 2.28
N PRO A 102 -0.60 -10.22 3.17
CA PRO A 102 0.22 -10.40 4.35
C PRO A 102 1.68 -10.57 3.96
N SER A 103 2.47 -9.50 4.02
CA SER A 103 3.91 -9.67 4.09
C SER A 103 4.19 -10.30 5.45
N ALA A 104 4.73 -11.48 5.44
CA ALA A 104 5.06 -12.27 6.62
C ALA A 104 6.15 -11.63 7.51
N ASP A 105 6.62 -10.43 7.16
CA ASP A 105 7.65 -9.68 7.86
C ASP A 105 7.10 -8.38 8.50
N ALA A 106 6.08 -8.54 9.35
CA ALA A 106 5.98 -7.61 10.46
C ALA A 106 7.10 -7.97 11.44
N PRO A 107 7.94 -7.02 11.90
CA PRO A 107 8.97 -7.33 12.86
C PRO A 107 8.34 -7.96 14.10
N ALA A 108 8.61 -9.24 14.30
CA ALA A 108 8.18 -10.01 15.48
C ALA A 108 8.81 -9.47 16.78
N SER A 109 9.54 -8.38 16.71
CA SER A 109 10.35 -7.82 17.78
C SER A 109 9.94 -6.44 18.30
N THR A 110 8.91 -5.79 17.70
CA THR A 110 8.47 -4.50 18.28
C THR A 110 7.58 -4.77 19.50
N PRO A 111 7.95 -4.27 20.70
CA PRO A 111 7.12 -4.41 21.89
C PRO A 111 5.71 -3.85 21.63
N LEU A 112 4.69 -4.54 22.11
CA LEU A 112 3.28 -4.10 21.94
C LEU A 112 3.05 -2.68 22.46
N ALA A 113 3.81 -2.28 23.48
CA ALA A 113 3.78 -0.95 24.08
C ALA A 113 4.25 0.18 23.13
N GLU A 114 5.02 -0.12 22.10
CA GLU A 114 5.51 0.86 21.13
C GLU A 114 4.69 0.87 19.83
N MET A 115 3.82 -0.14 19.65
CA MET A 115 3.00 -0.25 18.45
C MET A 115 1.91 0.81 18.37
N LYS A 116 1.67 1.32 17.16
CA LYS A 116 0.52 2.21 16.89
C LYS A 116 -0.79 1.42 16.99
N VAL A 117 -1.89 2.10 17.30
CA VAL A 117 -3.24 1.49 17.40
C VAL A 117 -3.63 0.72 16.14
N VAL A 118 -3.23 1.21 14.98
CA VAL A 118 -3.50 0.55 13.69
C VAL A 118 -2.82 -0.81 13.61
N ASP A 119 -1.56 -0.90 14.06
CA ASP A 119 -0.78 -2.13 14.03
C ASP A 119 -1.26 -3.12 15.08
N LEU A 120 -1.64 -2.64 16.26
CA LEU A 120 -2.29 -3.45 17.30
C LEU A 120 -3.59 -4.08 16.78
N ARG A 121 -4.45 -3.32 16.09
CA ARG A 121 -5.67 -3.84 15.48
C ARG A 121 -5.37 -4.83 14.36
N ARG A 122 -4.33 -4.58 13.54
CA ARG A 122 -3.88 -5.51 12.49
C ARG A 122 -3.42 -6.83 13.11
N ARG A 123 -2.57 -6.79 14.14
CA ARG A 123 -2.08 -7.97 14.84
C ARG A 123 -3.22 -8.77 15.47
N ALA A 124 -4.16 -8.09 16.11
CA ALA A 124 -5.36 -8.70 16.69
C ALA A 124 -6.25 -9.43 15.66
N ARG A 125 -6.37 -8.88 14.42
CA ARG A 125 -7.12 -9.52 13.34
C ARG A 125 -6.50 -10.84 12.84
N LEU A 126 -5.18 -10.96 12.96
CA LEU A 126 -4.46 -12.19 12.56
C LEU A 126 -4.57 -13.30 13.61
N MET A 127 -5.07 -12.98 14.81
CA MET A 127 -5.19 -13.94 15.90
C MET A 127 -6.62 -14.50 15.96
N PRO A 128 -6.83 -15.80 15.69
CA PRO A 128 -8.17 -16.42 15.70
C PRO A 128 -8.84 -16.34 17.07
N ASP A 129 -8.05 -16.36 18.15
CA ASP A 129 -8.52 -16.37 19.54
C ASP A 129 -8.60 -14.98 20.18
N PHE A 130 -8.40 -13.89 19.41
CA PHE A 130 -8.51 -12.54 19.96
C PHE A 130 -9.96 -12.23 20.34
N PRO A 131 -10.23 -11.74 21.59
CA PRO A 131 -11.57 -11.62 22.13
C PRO A 131 -12.45 -10.56 21.45
N LEU A 132 -11.83 -9.55 20.81
CA LEU A 132 -12.55 -8.50 20.08
C LEU A 132 -12.55 -8.81 18.59
N LYS A 133 -13.73 -8.77 17.93
CA LYS A 133 -13.89 -9.06 16.50
C LYS A 133 -14.72 -7.97 15.81
N GLY A 134 -14.56 -7.88 14.51
CA GLY A 134 -15.37 -7.02 13.65
C GLY A 134 -15.37 -5.55 14.10
N ARG A 135 -16.57 -5.03 14.39
CA ARG A 135 -16.79 -3.63 14.75
C ARG A 135 -16.14 -3.27 16.09
N GLU A 136 -16.19 -4.16 17.08
CA GLU A 136 -15.60 -3.94 18.40
C GLU A 136 -14.09 -3.72 18.30
N LEU A 137 -13.39 -4.56 17.53
CA LEU A 137 -11.97 -4.40 17.26
C LEU A 137 -11.65 -3.10 16.52
N SER A 138 -12.55 -2.64 15.64
CA SER A 138 -12.33 -1.43 14.84
C SER A 138 -12.47 -0.15 15.66
N VAL A 139 -13.25 -0.15 16.75
CA VAL A 139 -13.45 1.01 17.63
C VAL A 139 -12.60 0.97 18.90
N ALA A 140 -12.05 -0.19 19.26
CA ALA A 140 -11.24 -0.39 20.44
C ALA A 140 -10.07 0.60 20.51
N ASN A 141 -9.86 1.24 21.65
CA ASN A 141 -8.74 2.15 21.88
C ASN A 141 -7.44 1.38 22.17
N ARG A 142 -6.32 2.13 22.29
CA ARG A 142 -4.99 1.54 22.49
C ARG A 142 -4.89 0.76 23.80
N ASP A 143 -5.38 1.32 24.88
CA ASP A 143 -5.27 0.74 26.22
C ASP A 143 -6.09 -0.54 26.33
N GLU A 144 -7.27 -0.56 25.73
CA GLU A 144 -8.14 -1.72 25.64
C GLU A 144 -7.48 -2.86 24.84
N LEU A 145 -6.87 -2.54 23.69
CA LEU A 145 -6.15 -3.52 22.89
C LEU A 145 -4.95 -4.10 23.67
N LEU A 146 -4.16 -3.27 24.31
CA LEU A 146 -3.02 -3.71 25.13
C LEU A 146 -3.47 -4.58 26.31
N ALA A 147 -4.59 -4.24 26.98
CA ALA A 147 -5.16 -5.06 28.04
C ALA A 147 -5.52 -6.46 27.51
N ARG A 148 -6.20 -6.55 26.35
CA ARG A 148 -6.57 -7.84 25.75
C ARG A 148 -5.35 -8.67 25.32
N PHE A 149 -4.29 -8.03 24.82
CA PHE A 149 -3.04 -8.73 24.53
C PHE A 149 -2.37 -9.30 25.79
N ARG A 150 -2.42 -8.56 26.92
CA ARG A 150 -1.92 -9.07 28.20
C ARG A 150 -2.74 -10.25 28.73
N ASP A 151 -4.08 -10.18 28.64
CA ASP A 151 -4.97 -11.27 29.04
C ASP A 151 -4.67 -12.57 28.27
N LEU A 152 -4.17 -12.46 27.03
CA LEU A 152 -3.73 -13.58 26.19
C LEU A 152 -2.27 -14.00 26.42
N GLY A 153 -1.57 -13.40 27.41
CA GLY A 153 -0.20 -13.74 27.78
C GLY A 153 0.89 -13.09 26.93
N TYR A 154 0.56 -12.10 26.10
CA TYR A 154 1.55 -11.33 25.36
C TYR A 154 2.10 -10.20 26.24
N THR A 155 3.42 -10.26 26.49
CA THR A 155 4.12 -9.23 27.26
C THR A 155 4.20 -7.93 26.47
N THR A 156 3.91 -6.81 27.14
CA THR A 156 3.99 -5.45 26.59
C THR A 156 5.44 -4.97 26.50
#